data_98f45162c506126cade6f164a71f42c9
#
_entry.id   98f45162c506126cade6f164a71f42c9
#
_cell.length_a   1.000
_cell.length_b   1.000
_cell.length_c   1.000
_cell.angle_alpha   90.00
_cell.angle_beta   90.00
_cell.angle_gamma   90.00
#
_symmetry.space_group_name_H-M   'P 1'
#
loop_
_entity.id
_entity.type
_entity.pdbx_description
1 polymer ?
#
loop_
_entity_poly.entity_id
_entity_poly.type
_entity_poly.pdbx_seq_one_letter_code
_entity_poly.pdbx_strand_id
1 'polypeptide(L)'
;MPRNFNRPHMVWGWRGTLADDVQHQVGAVNAALASLGAGPVELDTVRRHFATSAPALCAAILRRALTDRERVNASVAFETYQSRRPPAQLMTGTEELLARLIRSGCSHSVLSLSAHNGLTQHISDLGVSSLFLRVDGRTGPSARSKQQPLAKHVAMLRETIGVRPVVVIGDALDDIRAAFANRVHAVPYAGGLTHADILRQSGLPVAETLAEAAALAIEHAHSMNQTM
;
A
#
# COMPACT_ATOMS: atom_id res chain seq x y z
N MET A 1 32.44 3.85 4.59
CA MET A 1 31.91 4.32 3.30
C MET A 1 31.15 5.60 3.55
N PRO A 2 31.34 6.69 2.78
CA PRO A 2 30.56 7.91 2.95
C PRO A 2 29.07 7.58 2.75
N ARG A 3 28.24 7.95 3.73
CA ARG A 3 26.78 7.80 3.63
C ARG A 3 26.30 8.73 2.52
N ASN A 4 25.84 8.15 1.42
CA ASN A 4 25.33 8.90 0.27
C ASN A 4 23.94 9.45 0.62
N PHE A 5 23.90 10.64 1.25
CA PHE A 5 22.66 11.30 1.72
C PHE A 5 21.67 11.62 0.58
N ASN A 6 22.10 11.48 -0.67
CA ASN A 6 21.28 11.77 -1.87
C ASN A 6 20.33 10.61 -2.28
N ARG A 7 20.39 9.47 -1.61
CA ARG A 7 19.51 8.33 -1.93
C ARG A 7 18.33 8.29 -0.98
N PRO A 8 17.09 8.12 -1.50
CA PRO A 8 15.89 8.13 -0.67
C PRO A 8 15.79 6.91 0.25
N HIS A 9 15.04 7.10 1.33
CA HIS A 9 14.39 6.02 2.03
C HIS A 9 12.98 5.83 1.46
N MET A 10 12.64 4.62 1.02
CA MET A 10 11.34 4.30 0.43
C MET A 10 10.46 3.58 1.46
N VAL A 11 9.31 4.17 1.77
CA VAL A 11 8.27 3.56 2.61
C VAL A 11 7.24 2.92 1.69
N TRP A 12 7.21 1.59 1.65
CA TRP A 12 6.34 0.83 0.78
C TRP A 12 5.02 0.48 1.45
N GLY A 13 3.93 0.59 0.70
CA GLY A 13 2.71 -0.15 1.00
C GLY A 13 2.97 -1.66 0.96
N TRP A 14 2.11 -2.46 1.61
CA TRP A 14 2.22 -3.92 1.56
C TRP A 14 1.20 -4.51 0.60
N ARG A 15 -0.08 -4.52 1.01
CA ARG A 15 -1.18 -5.06 0.19
C ARG A 15 -1.40 -4.18 -1.02
N GLY A 16 -1.57 -4.80 -2.19
CA GLY A 16 -1.73 -4.08 -3.45
C GLY A 16 -0.47 -3.37 -3.95
N THR A 17 0.65 -3.42 -3.19
CA THR A 17 1.91 -2.79 -3.56
C THR A 17 3.02 -3.82 -3.68
N LEU A 18 3.61 -4.29 -2.56
CA LEU A 18 4.65 -5.33 -2.61
C LEU A 18 4.10 -6.76 -2.60
N ALA A 19 2.96 -6.98 -1.95
CA ALA A 19 2.29 -8.29 -1.92
C ALA A 19 1.38 -8.46 -3.13
N ASP A 20 1.49 -9.60 -3.81
CA ASP A 20 0.63 -10.00 -4.93
C ASP A 20 -0.69 -10.55 -4.39
N ASP A 21 -1.58 -9.63 -4.02
CA ASP A 21 -2.87 -9.98 -3.42
C ASP A 21 -4.10 -9.39 -4.11
N VAL A 22 -3.90 -8.70 -5.21
CA VAL A 22 -4.97 -7.98 -5.92
C VAL A 22 -6.12 -8.90 -6.33
N GLN A 23 -5.82 -10.06 -6.92
CA GLN A 23 -6.85 -11.03 -7.33
C GLN A 23 -7.59 -11.63 -6.14
N HIS A 24 -6.90 -11.85 -5.02
CA HIS A 24 -7.55 -12.30 -3.80
C HIS A 24 -8.49 -11.23 -3.23
N GLN A 25 -8.13 -9.96 -3.34
CA GLN A 25 -9.01 -8.85 -2.94
C GLN A 25 -10.27 -8.81 -3.80
N VAL A 26 -10.14 -8.98 -5.11
CA VAL A 26 -11.30 -9.09 -6.02
C VAL A 26 -12.19 -10.27 -5.63
N GLY A 27 -11.61 -11.43 -5.30
CA GLY A 27 -12.35 -12.59 -4.80
C GLY A 27 -13.13 -12.28 -3.51
N ALA A 28 -12.54 -11.55 -2.57
CA ALA A 28 -13.22 -11.15 -1.34
C ALA A 28 -14.38 -10.17 -1.61
N VAL A 29 -14.20 -9.23 -2.54
CA VAL A 29 -15.28 -8.33 -2.99
C VAL A 29 -16.41 -9.13 -3.63
N ASN A 30 -16.08 -10.10 -4.49
CA ASN A 30 -17.06 -10.96 -5.12
C ASN A 30 -17.83 -11.84 -4.12
N ALA A 31 -17.16 -12.32 -3.07
CA ALA A 31 -17.84 -13.00 -1.97
C ALA A 31 -18.83 -12.09 -1.24
N ALA A 32 -18.45 -10.83 -1.00
CA ALA A 32 -19.35 -9.84 -0.41
C ALA A 32 -20.55 -9.55 -1.32
N LEU A 33 -20.34 -9.36 -2.63
CA LEU A 33 -21.41 -9.14 -3.62
C LEU A 33 -22.34 -10.34 -3.70
N ALA A 34 -21.81 -11.56 -3.71
CA ALA A 34 -22.60 -12.78 -3.71
C ALA A 34 -23.52 -12.88 -2.48
N SER A 35 -23.08 -12.44 -1.30
CA SER A 35 -23.90 -12.40 -0.09
C SER A 35 -25.09 -11.44 -0.17
N LEU A 36 -25.07 -10.55 -1.17
CA LEU A 36 -26.12 -9.58 -1.49
C LEU A 36 -26.96 -9.99 -2.71
N GLY A 37 -26.75 -11.23 -3.22
CA GLY A 37 -27.44 -11.74 -4.41
C GLY A 37 -26.94 -11.17 -5.74
N ALA A 38 -25.77 -10.52 -5.75
CA ALA A 38 -25.18 -9.93 -6.95
C ALA A 38 -24.14 -10.86 -7.58
N GLY A 39 -23.97 -10.72 -8.90
CA GLY A 39 -22.94 -11.44 -9.65
C GLY A 39 -21.52 -10.91 -9.40
N PRO A 40 -20.49 -11.67 -9.81
CA PRO A 40 -19.10 -11.25 -9.70
C PRO A 40 -18.78 -10.09 -10.63
N VAL A 41 -17.76 -9.32 -10.24
CA VAL A 41 -17.20 -8.21 -11.02
C VAL A 41 -15.71 -8.43 -11.26
N GLU A 42 -15.22 -7.82 -12.33
CA GLU A 42 -13.81 -7.84 -12.70
C GLU A 42 -12.99 -6.80 -11.92
N LEU A 43 -11.66 -6.96 -11.94
CA LEU A 43 -10.71 -6.08 -11.27
C LEU A 43 -10.91 -4.60 -11.63
N ASP A 44 -11.14 -4.27 -12.90
CA ASP A 44 -11.35 -2.88 -13.32
C ASP A 44 -12.56 -2.24 -12.63
N THR A 45 -13.65 -2.98 -12.48
CA THR A 45 -14.83 -2.51 -11.72
C THR A 45 -14.48 -2.25 -10.25
N VAL A 46 -13.73 -3.15 -9.61
CA VAL A 46 -13.28 -2.97 -8.22
C VAL A 46 -12.41 -1.71 -8.11
N ARG A 47 -11.45 -1.54 -9.02
CA ARG A 47 -10.54 -0.39 -9.05
C ARG A 47 -11.25 0.95 -9.19
N ARG A 48 -12.27 1.04 -10.07
CA ARG A 48 -13.04 2.28 -10.30
C ARG A 48 -13.92 2.68 -9.13
N HIS A 49 -14.31 1.72 -8.29
CA HIS A 49 -15.22 1.96 -7.17
C HIS A 49 -14.55 1.80 -5.81
N PHE A 50 -13.20 1.66 -5.77
CA PHE A 50 -12.48 1.38 -4.52
C PHE A 50 -12.93 2.29 -3.36
N ALA A 51 -13.22 1.68 -2.23
CA ALA A 51 -13.72 2.34 -1.04
C ALA A 51 -13.06 1.75 0.23
N THR A 52 -13.19 2.47 1.34
CA THR A 52 -12.53 2.14 2.61
C THR A 52 -13.08 0.91 3.33
N SER A 53 -14.22 0.36 2.88
CA SER A 53 -14.81 -0.84 3.46
C SER A 53 -15.56 -1.65 2.40
N ALA A 54 -15.65 -2.97 2.61
CA ALA A 54 -16.37 -3.87 1.71
C ALA A 54 -17.85 -3.47 1.51
N PRO A 55 -18.64 -3.12 2.55
CA PRO A 55 -20.01 -2.64 2.36
C PRO A 55 -20.10 -1.35 1.53
N ALA A 56 -19.18 -0.40 1.74
CA ALA A 56 -19.15 0.83 0.96
C ALA A 56 -18.83 0.57 -0.51
N LEU A 57 -17.89 -0.34 -0.78
CA LEU A 57 -17.55 -0.76 -2.13
C LEU A 57 -18.72 -1.47 -2.81
N CYS A 58 -19.38 -2.41 -2.13
CA CYS A 58 -20.58 -3.07 -2.65
C CYS A 58 -21.71 -2.06 -2.96
N ALA A 59 -21.95 -1.10 -2.07
CA ALA A 59 -22.95 -0.06 -2.29
C ALA A 59 -22.64 0.77 -3.55
N ALA A 60 -21.37 1.13 -3.76
CA ALA A 60 -20.90 1.89 -4.93
C ALA A 60 -21.09 1.07 -6.24
N ILE A 61 -20.65 -0.20 -6.23
CA ILE A 61 -20.80 -1.10 -7.38
C ILE A 61 -22.28 -1.33 -7.71
N LEU A 62 -23.12 -1.55 -6.71
CA LEU A 62 -24.56 -1.80 -6.88
C LEU A 62 -25.37 -0.53 -7.12
N ARG A 63 -24.74 0.65 -7.00
CA ARG A 63 -25.36 1.99 -7.16
C ARG A 63 -26.61 2.16 -6.29
N ARG A 64 -26.59 1.62 -5.07
CA ARG A 64 -27.66 1.76 -4.07
C ARG A 64 -27.14 1.71 -2.67
N ALA A 65 -27.88 2.27 -1.73
CA ALA A 65 -27.60 2.10 -0.31
C ALA A 65 -27.86 0.63 0.11
N LEU A 66 -27.08 0.15 1.05
CA LEU A 66 -27.27 -1.14 1.70
C LEU A 66 -28.03 -0.94 3.02
N THR A 67 -28.95 -1.86 3.32
CA THR A 67 -29.54 -1.98 4.66
C THR A 67 -28.48 -2.39 5.68
N ASP A 68 -28.75 -2.20 6.98
CA ASP A 68 -27.80 -2.60 8.03
C ASP A 68 -27.50 -4.09 8.00
N ARG A 69 -28.50 -4.94 7.72
CA ARG A 69 -28.31 -6.39 7.56
C ARG A 69 -27.40 -6.71 6.38
N GLU A 70 -27.59 -6.06 5.23
CA GLU A 70 -26.73 -6.24 4.06
C GLU A 70 -25.28 -5.80 4.33
N ARG A 71 -25.07 -4.71 5.08
CA ARG A 71 -23.72 -4.26 5.48
C ARG A 71 -23.00 -5.32 6.31
N VAL A 72 -23.72 -5.92 7.28
CA VAL A 72 -23.16 -6.99 8.11
C VAL A 72 -22.85 -8.21 7.25
N ASN A 73 -23.77 -8.66 6.40
CA ASN A 73 -23.56 -9.81 5.52
C ASN A 73 -22.35 -9.61 4.59
N ALA A 74 -22.23 -8.46 3.96
CA ALA A 74 -21.11 -8.13 3.09
C ALA A 74 -19.78 -8.10 3.85
N SER A 75 -19.74 -7.53 5.06
CA SER A 75 -18.53 -7.53 5.89
C SER A 75 -18.13 -8.95 6.29
N VAL A 76 -19.06 -9.75 6.79
CA VAL A 76 -18.79 -11.16 7.20
C VAL A 76 -18.31 -11.99 6.02
N ALA A 77 -18.95 -11.89 4.86
CA ALA A 77 -18.57 -12.65 3.67
C ALA A 77 -17.15 -12.24 3.20
N PHE A 78 -16.85 -10.94 3.18
CA PHE A 78 -15.53 -10.42 2.84
C PHE A 78 -14.45 -10.94 3.80
N GLU A 79 -14.66 -10.80 5.11
CA GLU A 79 -13.72 -11.23 6.14
C GLU A 79 -13.52 -12.75 6.14
N THR A 80 -14.60 -13.52 5.96
CA THR A 80 -14.54 -14.98 5.84
C THR A 80 -13.72 -15.42 4.64
N TYR A 81 -13.87 -14.76 3.49
CA TYR A 81 -13.04 -15.03 2.31
C TYR A 81 -11.57 -14.67 2.58
N GLN A 82 -11.34 -13.51 3.17
CA GLN A 82 -9.98 -13.04 3.52
C GLN A 82 -9.26 -13.98 4.51
N SER A 83 -9.98 -14.56 5.48
CA SER A 83 -9.39 -15.47 6.47
C SER A 83 -8.94 -16.82 5.91
N ARG A 84 -9.50 -17.25 4.77
CA ARG A 84 -9.14 -18.50 4.08
C ARG A 84 -7.94 -18.36 3.14
N ARG A 85 -7.32 -17.24 3.13
CA ARG A 85 -6.25 -16.91 2.21
C ARG A 85 -4.95 -17.68 2.52
N PRO A 86 -4.29 -18.30 1.52
CA PRO A 86 -2.88 -18.60 1.62
C PRO A 86 -2.07 -17.28 1.70
N PRO A 87 -0.91 -17.28 2.36
CA PRO A 87 -0.03 -16.11 2.38
C PRO A 87 0.26 -15.63 0.96
N ALA A 88 0.10 -14.33 0.69
CA ALA A 88 0.40 -13.77 -0.62
C ALA A 88 1.91 -13.86 -0.88
N GLN A 89 2.30 -14.13 -2.11
CA GLN A 89 3.68 -14.00 -2.54
C GLN A 89 4.02 -12.51 -2.75
N LEU A 90 5.30 -12.20 -2.91
CA LEU A 90 5.69 -10.89 -3.42
C LEU A 90 5.29 -10.75 -4.90
N MET A 91 5.00 -9.54 -5.32
CA MET A 91 4.94 -9.20 -6.74
C MET A 91 6.23 -9.64 -7.42
N THR A 92 6.10 -10.22 -8.61
CA THR A 92 7.25 -10.75 -9.38
C THR A 92 8.37 -9.73 -9.52
N GLY A 93 9.62 -10.15 -9.24
CA GLY A 93 10.81 -9.29 -9.34
C GLY A 93 11.00 -8.29 -8.19
N THR A 94 10.13 -8.30 -7.16
CA THR A 94 10.22 -7.35 -6.04
C THR A 94 11.51 -7.54 -5.23
N GLU A 95 11.86 -8.78 -4.91
CA GLU A 95 13.05 -9.07 -4.09
C GLU A 95 14.33 -8.57 -4.78
N GLU A 96 14.50 -8.89 -6.06
CA GLU A 96 15.64 -8.45 -6.85
C GLU A 96 15.69 -6.93 -7.00
N LEU A 97 14.52 -6.29 -7.17
CA LEU A 97 14.42 -4.83 -7.22
C LEU A 97 14.90 -4.20 -5.92
N LEU A 98 14.36 -4.62 -4.78
CA LEU A 98 14.72 -4.08 -3.47
C LEU A 98 16.22 -4.31 -3.16
N ALA A 99 16.73 -5.52 -3.41
CA ALA A 99 18.15 -5.84 -3.21
C ALA A 99 19.06 -4.96 -4.10
N ARG A 100 18.68 -4.72 -5.36
CA ARG A 100 19.41 -3.81 -6.26
C ARG A 100 19.40 -2.37 -5.75
N LEU A 101 18.28 -1.88 -5.27
CA LEU A 101 18.12 -0.54 -4.72
C LEU A 101 18.96 -0.36 -3.44
N ILE A 102 19.03 -1.36 -2.57
CA ILE A 102 19.92 -1.37 -1.38
C ILE A 102 21.37 -1.23 -1.83
N ARG A 103 21.81 -1.99 -2.82
CA ARG A 103 23.19 -1.88 -3.35
C ARG A 103 23.47 -0.50 -3.95
N SER A 104 22.46 0.21 -4.44
CA SER A 104 22.60 1.60 -4.93
C SER A 104 22.56 2.66 -3.83
N GLY A 105 22.40 2.26 -2.56
CA GLY A 105 22.38 3.15 -1.39
C GLY A 105 21.00 3.61 -0.94
N CYS A 106 19.91 3.14 -1.55
CA CYS A 106 18.56 3.31 -1.04
C CYS A 106 18.33 2.44 0.20
N SER A 107 17.31 2.75 0.97
CA SER A 107 16.85 1.92 2.09
C SER A 107 15.33 1.81 2.06
N HIS A 108 14.80 0.77 2.70
CA HIS A 108 13.38 0.43 2.61
C HIS A 108 12.76 0.20 3.97
N SER A 109 11.47 0.50 4.06
CA SER A 109 10.59 0.09 5.15
C SER A 109 9.19 -0.23 4.62
N VAL A 110 8.38 -0.86 5.44
CA VAL A 110 6.98 -1.18 5.12
C VAL A 110 6.06 -0.49 6.11
N LEU A 111 5.00 0.14 5.60
CA LEU A 111 3.89 0.65 6.40
C LEU A 111 2.57 0.14 5.85
N SER A 112 1.80 -0.58 6.68
CA SER A 112 0.51 -1.18 6.30
C SER A 112 -0.55 -0.99 7.38
N LEU A 113 -1.82 -0.95 6.99
CA LEU A 113 -2.96 -1.04 7.92
C LEU A 113 -3.34 -2.49 8.26
N SER A 114 -2.63 -3.49 7.76
CA SER A 114 -2.72 -4.89 8.21
C SER A 114 -2.29 -5.01 9.66
N ALA A 115 -2.83 -5.99 10.40
CA ALA A 115 -2.41 -6.26 11.78
C ALA A 115 -0.89 -6.49 11.86
N HIS A 116 -0.21 -5.81 12.77
CA HIS A 116 1.25 -5.79 12.85
C HIS A 116 1.88 -7.18 12.94
N ASN A 117 1.38 -8.03 13.85
CA ASN A 117 1.93 -9.37 14.03
C ASN A 117 1.76 -10.25 12.78
N GLY A 118 0.61 -10.15 12.11
CA GLY A 118 0.37 -10.90 10.87
C GLY A 118 1.24 -10.40 9.72
N LEU A 119 1.49 -9.09 9.64
CA LEU A 119 2.37 -8.49 8.64
C LEU A 119 3.83 -8.92 8.84
N THR A 120 4.34 -8.81 10.06
CA THR A 120 5.73 -9.17 10.38
C THR A 120 5.98 -10.67 10.19
N GLN A 121 5.03 -11.52 10.61
CA GLN A 121 5.10 -12.96 10.37
C GLN A 121 5.14 -13.27 8.86
N HIS A 122 4.24 -12.66 8.08
CA HIS A 122 4.18 -12.86 6.65
C HIS A 122 5.50 -12.45 5.93
N ILE A 123 6.07 -11.30 6.28
CA ILE A 123 7.36 -10.85 5.74
C ILE A 123 8.50 -11.80 6.13
N SER A 124 8.44 -12.34 7.35
CA SER A 124 9.40 -13.35 7.84
C SER A 124 9.28 -14.67 7.08
N ASP A 125 8.06 -15.16 6.86
CA ASP A 125 7.79 -16.41 6.14
C ASP A 125 8.25 -16.35 4.67
N LEU A 126 8.21 -15.15 4.08
CA LEU A 126 8.75 -14.89 2.73
C LEU A 126 10.28 -14.78 2.72
N GLY A 127 10.94 -14.75 3.87
CA GLY A 127 12.41 -14.66 3.97
C GLY A 127 13.00 -13.28 3.65
N VAL A 128 12.16 -12.23 3.52
CA VAL A 128 12.59 -10.90 3.04
C VAL A 128 12.73 -9.84 4.13
N SER A 129 12.67 -10.22 5.38
CA SER A 129 12.78 -9.29 6.53
C SER A 129 14.03 -8.41 6.46
N SER A 130 15.17 -8.96 6.01
CA SER A 130 16.44 -8.25 5.90
C SER A 130 16.46 -7.11 4.87
N LEU A 131 15.48 -7.05 3.99
CA LEU A 131 15.35 -5.97 3.00
C LEU A 131 14.77 -4.69 3.61
N PHE A 132 14.22 -4.74 4.83
CA PHE A 132 13.51 -3.64 5.44
C PHE A 132 14.16 -3.21 6.76
N LEU A 133 14.47 -1.93 6.91
CA LEU A 133 14.94 -1.36 8.18
C LEU A 133 13.84 -1.33 9.24
N ARG A 134 12.59 -1.25 8.81
CA ARG A 134 11.42 -1.17 9.68
C ARG A 134 10.18 -1.73 8.99
N VAL A 135 9.36 -2.43 9.76
CA VAL A 135 8.04 -2.92 9.34
C VAL A 135 7.03 -2.48 10.38
N ASP A 136 6.09 -1.64 10.00
CA ASP A 136 4.99 -1.22 10.87
C ASP A 136 3.65 -1.61 10.27
N GLY A 137 2.91 -2.40 11.02
CA GLY A 137 1.51 -2.70 10.81
C GLY A 137 0.65 -2.00 11.86
N ARG A 138 -0.65 -2.14 11.74
CA ARG A 138 -1.62 -1.60 12.69
C ARG A 138 -1.53 -2.33 14.04
N THR A 139 -1.39 -1.54 15.11
CA THR A 139 -1.47 -1.99 16.50
C THR A 139 -2.70 -1.37 17.15
N GLY A 140 -3.76 -2.11 17.36
CA GLY A 140 -5.00 -1.60 17.97
C GLY A 140 -6.21 -1.70 17.02
N PRO A 141 -7.34 -1.02 17.35
CA PRO A 141 -8.57 -1.07 16.56
C PRO A 141 -8.35 -0.50 15.14
N SER A 142 -9.28 -0.79 14.24
CA SER A 142 -9.18 -0.43 12.82
C SER A 142 -8.83 1.05 12.62
N ALA A 143 -7.63 1.31 12.11
CA ALA A 143 -7.25 2.64 11.64
C ALA A 143 -7.90 2.89 10.28
N ARG A 144 -8.48 4.07 10.10
CA ARG A 144 -9.12 4.48 8.83
C ARG A 144 -8.18 5.24 7.91
N SER A 145 -6.97 5.58 8.37
CA SER A 145 -5.99 6.35 7.62
C SER A 145 -4.57 6.02 8.07
N LYS A 146 -3.63 6.12 7.14
CA LYS A 146 -2.18 5.98 7.38
C LYS A 146 -1.52 7.26 7.94
N GLN A 147 -2.24 8.39 8.07
CA GLN A 147 -1.65 9.67 8.41
C GLN A 147 -0.86 9.65 9.73
N GLN A 148 -1.48 9.24 10.84
CA GLN A 148 -0.79 9.13 12.13
C GLN A 148 0.23 7.98 12.19
N PRO A 149 -0.08 6.76 11.67
CA PRO A 149 0.91 5.70 11.53
C PRO A 149 2.16 6.14 10.78
N LEU A 150 2.02 6.87 9.66
CA LEU A 150 3.16 7.37 8.89
C LEU A 150 3.98 8.40 9.67
N ALA A 151 3.33 9.30 10.42
CA ALA A 151 4.04 10.26 11.28
C ALA A 151 4.98 9.56 12.26
N LYS A 152 4.47 8.53 12.96
CA LYS A 152 5.26 7.73 13.91
C LYS A 152 6.37 6.95 13.19
N HIS A 153 6.04 6.34 12.06
CA HIS A 153 6.99 5.57 11.25
C HIS A 153 8.17 6.43 10.81
N VAL A 154 7.90 7.62 10.25
CA VAL A 154 8.94 8.56 9.78
C VAL A 154 9.76 9.11 10.95
N ALA A 155 9.15 9.42 12.09
CA ALA A 155 9.87 9.87 13.28
C ALA A 155 10.90 8.82 13.74
N MET A 156 10.48 7.56 13.88
CA MET A 156 11.37 6.46 14.27
C MET A 156 12.45 6.17 13.23
N LEU A 157 12.13 6.31 11.93
CA LEU A 157 13.12 6.15 10.87
C LEU A 157 14.20 7.21 10.94
N ARG A 158 13.87 8.46 11.21
CA ARG A 158 14.84 9.56 11.28
C ARG A 158 15.93 9.35 12.34
N GLU A 159 15.61 8.64 13.41
CA GLU A 159 16.61 8.23 14.41
C GLU A 159 17.65 7.27 13.82
N THR A 160 17.25 6.43 12.86
CA THR A 160 18.12 5.40 12.25
C THR A 160 18.84 5.88 10.99
N ILE A 161 18.11 6.59 10.10
CA ILE A 161 18.62 6.95 8.78
C ILE A 161 19.14 8.38 8.69
N GLY A 162 18.91 9.21 9.72
CA GLY A 162 19.27 10.63 9.72
C GLY A 162 18.43 11.45 8.73
N VAL A 163 18.98 12.57 8.28
CA VAL A 163 18.32 13.49 7.34
C VAL A 163 18.54 12.99 5.91
N ARG A 164 17.58 12.22 5.39
CA ARG A 164 17.51 11.82 3.98
C ARG A 164 16.08 11.94 3.46
N PRO A 165 15.89 12.10 2.14
CA PRO A 165 14.55 12.14 1.56
C PRO A 165 13.78 10.85 1.87
N VAL A 166 12.53 11.00 2.32
CA VAL A 166 11.60 9.90 2.53
C VAL A 166 10.51 9.98 1.46
N VAL A 167 10.26 8.86 0.77
CA VAL A 167 9.26 8.76 -0.29
C VAL A 167 8.33 7.60 0.02
N VAL A 168 7.02 7.85 0.07
CA VAL A 168 5.99 6.83 0.24
C VAL A 168 5.60 6.30 -1.13
N ILE A 169 5.56 4.98 -1.29
CA ILE A 169 5.10 4.31 -2.50
C ILE A 169 3.92 3.42 -2.12
N GLY A 170 2.76 3.65 -2.73
CA GLY A 170 1.56 2.90 -2.41
C GLY A 170 0.48 3.03 -3.48
N ASP A 171 -0.50 2.14 -3.41
CA ASP A 171 -1.56 1.99 -4.40
C ASP A 171 -2.88 2.68 -4.02
N ALA A 172 -2.94 3.33 -2.86
CA ALA A 172 -4.14 3.97 -2.37
C ALA A 172 -4.02 5.49 -2.24
N LEU A 173 -5.11 6.22 -2.44
CA LEU A 173 -5.16 7.67 -2.17
C LEU A 173 -4.80 8.01 -0.72
N ASP A 174 -5.02 7.08 0.22
CA ASP A 174 -4.65 7.28 1.62
C ASP A 174 -3.13 7.34 1.81
N ASP A 175 -2.34 6.62 1.00
CA ASP A 175 -0.88 6.70 0.99
C ASP A 175 -0.42 8.12 0.61
N ILE A 176 -1.02 8.68 -0.44
CA ILE A 176 -0.71 10.02 -0.94
C ILE A 176 -1.11 11.08 0.09
N ARG A 177 -2.34 10.99 0.63
CA ARG A 177 -2.84 11.92 1.65
C ARG A 177 -1.98 11.87 2.92
N ALA A 178 -1.61 10.67 3.35
CA ALA A 178 -0.74 10.49 4.50
C ALA A 178 0.65 11.10 4.26
N ALA A 179 1.23 10.92 3.07
CA ALA A 179 2.51 11.52 2.71
C ALA A 179 2.44 13.05 2.75
N PHE A 180 1.44 13.67 2.11
CA PHE A 180 1.27 15.13 2.12
C PHE A 180 1.08 15.69 3.53
N ALA A 181 0.25 15.04 4.36
CA ALA A 181 0.03 15.46 5.73
C ALA A 181 1.31 15.40 6.59
N ASN A 182 2.26 14.54 6.23
CA ASN A 182 3.53 14.37 6.93
C ASN A 182 4.71 15.08 6.23
N ARG A 183 4.45 15.88 5.18
CA ARG A 183 5.46 16.60 4.42
C ARG A 183 6.58 15.70 3.90
N VAL A 184 6.21 14.52 3.43
CA VAL A 184 7.06 13.59 2.71
C VAL A 184 6.51 13.38 1.30
N HIS A 185 7.37 12.95 0.37
CA HIS A 185 6.96 12.73 -1.01
C HIS A 185 6.13 11.44 -1.15
N ALA A 186 5.33 11.39 -2.21
CA ALA A 186 4.58 10.19 -2.58
C ALA A 186 4.79 9.87 -4.06
N VAL A 187 4.81 8.57 -4.36
CA VAL A 187 4.69 8.02 -5.70
C VAL A 187 3.50 7.08 -5.70
N PRO A 188 2.39 7.46 -6.36
CA PRO A 188 1.25 6.59 -6.57
C PRO A 188 1.62 5.41 -7.47
N TYR A 189 1.18 4.19 -7.09
CA TYR A 189 1.41 2.96 -7.85
C TYR A 189 0.08 2.36 -8.34
N ALA A 190 -0.06 2.17 -9.65
CA ALA A 190 -1.31 1.75 -10.29
C ALA A 190 -1.51 0.22 -10.33
N GLY A 191 -0.55 -0.57 -9.86
CA GLY A 191 -0.67 -2.04 -9.85
C GLY A 191 -1.66 -2.59 -8.83
N GLY A 192 -2.10 -1.80 -7.85
CA GLY A 192 -3.00 -2.21 -6.77
C GLY A 192 -4.49 -2.09 -7.08
N LEU A 193 -5.26 -1.69 -6.07
CA LEU A 193 -6.73 -1.66 -6.13
C LEU A 193 -7.34 -0.30 -6.48
N THR A 194 -6.54 0.76 -6.61
CA THR A 194 -7.04 2.06 -7.04
C THR A 194 -6.78 2.25 -8.53
N HIS A 195 -7.80 2.64 -9.27
CA HIS A 195 -7.66 2.90 -10.70
C HIS A 195 -6.66 4.04 -10.96
N ALA A 196 -5.84 3.89 -12.02
CA ALA A 196 -4.81 4.87 -12.36
C ALA A 196 -5.37 6.30 -12.54
N ASP A 197 -6.55 6.46 -13.17
CA ASP A 197 -7.17 7.78 -13.33
C ASP A 197 -7.55 8.44 -12.01
N ILE A 198 -7.90 7.64 -11.00
CA ILE A 198 -8.16 8.16 -9.65
C ILE A 198 -6.86 8.61 -9.00
N LEU A 199 -5.78 7.83 -9.15
CA LEU A 199 -4.46 8.20 -8.63
C LEU A 199 -3.92 9.47 -9.32
N ARG A 200 -4.12 9.62 -10.63
CA ARG A 200 -3.72 10.82 -11.41
C ARG A 200 -4.39 12.11 -10.93
N GLN A 201 -5.56 12.03 -10.28
CA GLN A 201 -6.20 13.20 -9.67
C GLN A 201 -5.39 13.83 -8.53
N SER A 202 -4.40 13.12 -8.01
CA SER A 202 -3.44 13.69 -7.03
C SER A 202 -2.50 14.76 -7.63
N GLY A 203 -2.40 14.84 -8.96
CA GLY A 203 -1.44 15.69 -9.67
C GLY A 203 -0.01 15.13 -9.69
N LEU A 204 0.23 13.95 -9.12
CA LEU A 204 1.53 13.30 -9.11
C LEU A 204 1.69 12.35 -10.31
N PRO A 205 2.94 12.13 -10.80
CA PRO A 205 3.25 11.04 -11.72
C PRO A 205 2.85 9.70 -11.11
N VAL A 206 2.11 8.88 -11.87
CA VAL A 206 1.63 7.55 -11.43
C VAL A 206 2.50 6.49 -12.07
N ALA A 207 3.10 5.64 -11.26
CA ALA A 207 3.91 4.52 -11.73
C ALA A 207 3.02 3.30 -12.06
N GLU A 208 3.30 2.65 -13.17
CA GLU A 208 2.63 1.41 -13.59
C GLU A 208 3.36 0.15 -13.09
N THR A 209 4.66 0.28 -12.76
CA THR A 209 5.49 -0.81 -12.23
C THR A 209 6.22 -0.38 -10.95
N LEU A 210 6.61 -1.36 -10.11
CA LEU A 210 7.42 -1.07 -8.92
C LEU A 210 8.80 -0.50 -9.28
N ALA A 211 9.36 -0.90 -10.42
CA ALA A 211 10.63 -0.36 -10.90
C ALA A 211 10.50 1.12 -11.29
N GLU A 212 9.43 1.49 -11.97
CA GLU A 212 9.10 2.88 -12.30
C GLU A 212 8.85 3.70 -11.03
N ALA A 213 8.09 3.15 -10.06
CA ALA A 213 7.86 3.82 -8.78
C ALA A 213 9.17 4.11 -8.04
N ALA A 214 10.11 3.18 -8.04
CA ALA A 214 11.43 3.38 -7.45
C ALA A 214 12.25 4.43 -8.22
N ALA A 215 12.17 4.45 -9.56
CA ALA A 215 12.85 5.45 -10.38
C ALA A 215 12.33 6.87 -10.09
N LEU A 216 11.02 7.06 -10.06
CA LEU A 216 10.39 8.34 -9.69
C LEU A 216 10.77 8.77 -8.26
N ALA A 217 10.83 7.85 -7.30
CA ALA A 217 11.25 8.15 -5.95
C ALA A 217 12.72 8.65 -5.89
N ILE A 218 13.61 8.09 -6.70
CA ILE A 218 15.01 8.53 -6.80
C ILE A 218 15.11 9.91 -7.46
N GLU A 219 14.36 10.14 -8.53
CA GLU A 219 14.31 11.42 -9.23
C GLU A 219 13.85 12.55 -8.31
N HIS A 220 12.76 12.35 -7.56
CA HIS A 220 12.31 13.31 -6.55
C HIS A 220 13.37 13.64 -5.51
N ALA A 221 14.10 12.64 -5.02
CA ALA A 221 15.16 12.85 -4.05
C ALA A 221 16.32 13.69 -4.60
N HIS A 222 16.63 13.54 -5.90
CA HIS A 222 17.67 14.34 -6.56
C HIS A 222 17.24 15.80 -6.75
N SER A 223 15.99 16.05 -7.14
CA SER A 223 15.47 17.40 -7.37
C SER A 223 15.50 18.26 -6.11
N MET A 224 15.22 17.67 -4.94
CA MET A 224 15.26 18.36 -3.66
C MET A 224 16.66 18.85 -3.28
N ASN A 225 17.70 18.07 -3.61
CA ASN A 225 19.07 18.42 -3.27
C ASN A 225 19.67 19.51 -4.17
N GLN A 226 19.03 19.84 -5.29
CA GLN A 226 19.46 20.93 -6.19
C GLN A 226 18.84 22.29 -5.81
N THR A 227 17.83 22.27 -4.93
CA THR A 227 17.08 23.49 -4.51
C THR A 227 17.50 23.99 -3.13
N MET A 228 18.38 23.30 -2.44
CA MET A 228 19.02 23.69 -1.15
C MET A 228 20.44 24.21 -1.36
#